data_252d0d8f01da22bffea9d9709217c813
#
_entry.id   252d0d8f01da22bffea9d9709217c813
#
_cell.length_a   1.000
_cell.length_b   1.000
_cell.length_c   1.000
_cell.angle_alpha   90.00
_cell.angle_beta   90.00
_cell.angle_gamma   90.00
#
_symmetry.space_group_name_H-M   'P 1'
#
loop_
_entity.id
_entity.type
_entity.pdbx_description
1 polymer ?
#
loop_
_entity_poly.entity_id
_entity_poly.type
_entity_poly.pdbx_seq_one_letter_code
_entity_poly.pdbx_strand_id
1 'polypeptide(L)'
;VVHSVDPSAGAVTTMEHHVLHVHDADKHRTTTEIAARDGRVIMFLDTKHAVDALTTHLLRSGVRAAALHGGKSQPQRTRTLAQFKSGHVTVLVATNVAARGIHVDNLDLVVNVDPPSDHKDYLHRGGRTARAGESGSVVTLVTPGQRRGMSRLMSSAGITPQIAQVRSGEAELSRITGAQAPSGVPVVVTAPRPERPRGASAPSRGRRGRRPTGQGRPAGEAARPRAQRRTGSGSAA
;
A
#
# COMPACT_ATOMS: atom_id res chain seq x y z
N VAL A 1 40.22 -5.70 -4.80
CA VAL A 1 39.42 -4.81 -3.92
C VAL A 1 38.19 -4.40 -4.73
N VAL A 2 37.05 -5.05 -4.50
CA VAL A 2 35.76 -4.70 -5.14
C VAL A 2 35.17 -3.56 -4.29
N HIS A 3 35.25 -2.33 -4.79
CA HIS A 3 34.48 -1.22 -4.23
C HIS A 3 32.98 -1.44 -4.58
N SER A 4 32.23 -1.94 -3.63
CA SER A 4 30.77 -1.88 -3.68
C SER A 4 30.38 -0.40 -3.57
N VAL A 5 30.05 0.22 -4.69
CA VAL A 5 29.43 1.54 -4.70
C VAL A 5 28.01 1.34 -4.18
N ASP A 6 27.74 1.86 -2.98
CA ASP A 6 26.40 1.83 -2.40
C ASP A 6 25.44 2.64 -3.31
N PRO A 7 24.43 1.98 -3.92
CA PRO A 7 23.50 2.67 -4.84
C PRO A 7 22.71 3.81 -4.19
N SER A 8 22.69 3.86 -2.86
CA SER A 8 22.00 4.92 -2.11
C SER A 8 22.76 6.25 -2.12
N ALA A 9 24.10 6.23 -2.27
CA ALA A 9 24.92 7.45 -2.27
C ALA A 9 24.66 8.33 -3.52
N GLY A 10 24.38 7.73 -4.68
CA GLY A 10 24.06 8.48 -5.91
C GLY A 10 22.65 9.08 -5.92
N ALA A 11 21.70 8.48 -5.21
CA ALA A 11 20.31 8.96 -5.15
C ALA A 11 20.17 10.20 -4.25
N VAL A 12 21.04 10.39 -3.27
CA VAL A 12 20.99 11.54 -2.34
C VAL A 12 21.25 12.88 -3.05
N THR A 13 22.05 12.87 -4.10
CA THR A 13 22.45 14.11 -4.82
C THR A 13 21.39 14.65 -5.78
N THR A 14 20.36 13.85 -6.11
CA THR A 14 19.28 14.23 -7.04
C THR A 14 17.95 14.47 -6.34
N MET A 15 17.87 14.25 -5.02
CA MET A 15 16.66 14.45 -4.24
C MET A 15 16.62 15.82 -3.57
N GLU A 16 15.47 16.47 -3.63
CA GLU A 16 15.19 17.62 -2.79
C GLU A 16 14.66 17.17 -1.43
N HIS A 17 15.27 17.68 -0.37
CA HIS A 17 14.92 17.32 1.00
C HIS A 17 14.23 18.50 1.69
N HIS A 18 12.99 18.33 2.09
CA HIS A 18 12.21 19.34 2.79
C HIS A 18 11.81 18.87 4.18
N VAL A 19 12.04 19.71 5.18
CA VAL A 19 11.54 19.53 6.55
C VAL A 19 10.49 20.59 6.81
N LEU A 20 9.23 20.18 6.91
CA LEU A 20 8.11 21.08 7.12
C LEU A 20 7.73 21.07 8.60
N HIS A 21 7.92 22.21 9.26
CA HIS A 21 7.49 22.40 10.62
C HIS A 21 5.98 22.68 10.62
N VAL A 22 5.22 21.80 11.27
CA VAL A 22 3.77 21.89 11.40
C VAL A 22 3.36 21.92 12.88
N HIS A 23 2.27 22.58 13.21
CA HIS A 23 1.66 22.45 14.53
C HIS A 23 0.97 21.09 14.68
N ASP A 24 0.94 20.55 15.90
CA ASP A 24 0.28 19.26 16.16
C ASP A 24 -1.18 19.27 15.70
N ALA A 25 -1.90 20.36 15.96
CA ALA A 25 -3.30 20.53 15.55
C ALA A 25 -3.50 20.55 14.03
N ASP A 26 -2.50 21.03 13.27
CA ASP A 26 -2.59 21.17 11.81
C ASP A 26 -2.05 19.95 11.06
N LYS A 27 -1.25 19.12 11.71
CA LYS A 27 -0.54 18.00 11.06
C LYS A 27 -1.48 17.11 10.24
N HIS A 28 -2.64 16.78 10.80
CA HIS A 28 -3.61 15.91 10.14
C HIS A 28 -4.22 16.56 8.89
N ARG A 29 -4.60 17.83 8.94
CA ARG A 29 -5.15 18.58 7.80
C ARG A 29 -4.09 18.76 6.72
N THR A 30 -2.90 19.22 7.08
CA THR A 30 -1.74 19.35 6.18
C THR A 30 -1.44 18.01 5.46
N THR A 31 -1.43 16.89 6.19
CA THR A 31 -1.24 15.55 5.60
C THR A 31 -2.34 15.23 4.57
N THR A 32 -3.59 15.56 4.87
CA THR A 32 -4.73 15.33 3.97
C THR A 32 -4.63 16.15 2.69
N GLU A 33 -4.24 17.41 2.79
CA GLU A 33 -4.04 18.31 1.64
C GLU A 33 -2.87 17.84 0.75
N ILE A 34 -1.76 17.39 1.34
CA ILE A 34 -0.66 16.77 0.58
C ILE A 34 -1.12 15.50 -0.13
N ALA A 35 -1.95 14.69 0.53
CA ALA A 35 -2.49 13.46 -0.05
C ALA A 35 -3.47 13.74 -1.21
N ALA A 36 -4.14 14.89 -1.22
CA ALA A 36 -5.08 15.30 -2.26
C ALA A 36 -4.39 15.90 -3.51
N ARG A 37 -3.06 15.98 -3.54
CA ARG A 37 -2.28 16.47 -4.68
C ARG A 37 -2.51 15.66 -5.95
N ASP A 38 -2.20 16.27 -7.09
CA ASP A 38 -2.08 15.53 -8.34
C ASP A 38 -0.85 14.62 -8.34
N GLY A 39 -0.94 13.49 -9.02
CA GLY A 39 0.12 12.50 -9.09
C GLY A 39 0.08 11.47 -7.96
N ARG A 40 1.12 10.64 -7.89
CA ARG A 40 1.22 9.54 -6.92
C ARG A 40 2.15 9.90 -5.79
N VAL A 41 1.76 9.57 -4.56
CA VAL A 41 2.56 9.80 -3.36
C VAL A 41 2.58 8.57 -2.46
N ILE A 42 3.72 8.32 -1.84
CA ILE A 42 3.83 7.36 -0.73
C ILE A 42 3.97 8.14 0.57
N MET A 43 3.20 7.75 1.57
CA MET A 43 3.19 8.35 2.90
C MET A 43 3.61 7.33 3.96
N PHE A 44 4.61 7.65 4.74
CA PHE A 44 5.16 6.78 5.76
C PHE A 44 4.69 7.18 7.16
N LEU A 45 4.18 6.17 7.90
CA LEU A 45 3.84 6.26 9.32
C LEU A 45 4.51 5.12 10.09
N ASP A 46 4.64 5.29 11.39
CA ASP A 46 5.38 4.35 12.24
C ASP A 46 4.59 3.08 12.58
N THR A 47 3.25 3.17 12.69
CA THR A 47 2.43 2.05 13.14
C THR A 47 1.38 1.63 12.11
N LYS A 48 1.05 0.32 12.11
CA LYS A 48 -0.03 -0.22 11.27
C LYS A 48 -1.39 0.43 11.57
N HIS A 49 -1.66 0.77 12.82
CA HIS A 49 -2.91 1.42 13.22
C HIS A 49 -3.01 2.84 12.68
N ALA A 50 -1.92 3.62 12.73
CA ALA A 50 -1.87 4.96 12.13
C ALA A 50 -2.04 4.88 10.61
N VAL A 51 -1.44 3.88 9.95
CA VAL A 51 -1.63 3.63 8.51
C VAL A 51 -3.10 3.36 8.16
N ASP A 52 -3.78 2.46 8.88
CA ASP A 52 -5.18 2.15 8.64
C ASP A 52 -6.11 3.35 8.96
N ALA A 53 -5.83 4.08 10.04
CA ALA A 53 -6.59 5.26 10.44
C ALA A 53 -6.47 6.38 9.39
N LEU A 54 -5.24 6.71 8.96
CA LEU A 54 -5.02 7.73 7.93
C LEU A 54 -5.65 7.31 6.61
N THR A 55 -5.49 6.04 6.18
CA THR A 55 -6.12 5.55 4.94
C THR A 55 -7.63 5.72 4.97
N THR A 56 -8.27 5.35 6.08
CA THR A 56 -9.73 5.49 6.25
C THR A 56 -10.15 6.96 6.20
N HIS A 57 -9.40 7.84 6.84
CA HIS A 57 -9.65 9.28 6.80
C HIS A 57 -9.52 9.85 5.39
N LEU A 58 -8.46 9.51 4.67
CA LEU A 58 -8.22 9.95 3.30
C LEU A 58 -9.34 9.52 2.35
N LEU A 59 -9.80 8.28 2.45
CA LEU A 59 -10.94 7.79 1.65
C LEU A 59 -12.22 8.59 1.93
N ARG A 60 -12.49 8.91 3.19
CA ARG A 60 -13.64 9.74 3.57
C ARG A 60 -13.51 11.19 3.07
N SER A 61 -12.30 11.68 2.95
CA SER A 61 -11.99 13.00 2.42
C SER A 61 -11.97 13.08 0.89
N GLY A 62 -12.19 11.96 0.19
CA GLY A 62 -12.23 11.91 -1.27
C GLY A 62 -10.90 11.60 -1.94
N VAL A 63 -9.90 11.14 -1.19
CA VAL A 63 -8.58 10.78 -1.70
C VAL A 63 -8.49 9.25 -1.88
N ARG A 64 -8.07 8.80 -3.06
CA ARG A 64 -7.92 7.36 -3.39
C ARG A 64 -6.67 6.77 -2.75
N ALA A 65 -6.77 6.41 -1.48
CA ALA A 65 -5.70 5.88 -0.66
C ALA A 65 -5.81 4.37 -0.43
N ALA A 66 -4.69 3.71 -0.23
CA ALA A 66 -4.63 2.31 0.19
C ALA A 66 -3.52 2.06 1.21
N ALA A 67 -3.78 1.18 2.17
CA ALA A 67 -2.87 0.82 3.25
C ALA A 67 -1.91 -0.31 2.86
N LEU A 68 -0.63 -0.18 3.24
CA LEU A 68 0.40 -1.19 3.06
C LEU A 68 1.21 -1.38 4.34
N HIS A 69 0.95 -2.45 5.09
CA HIS A 69 1.68 -2.80 6.32
C HIS A 69 1.73 -4.31 6.55
N GLY A 70 2.52 -4.77 7.51
CA GLY A 70 2.73 -6.19 7.79
C GLY A 70 1.49 -6.98 8.22
N GLY A 71 0.39 -6.30 8.60
CA GLY A 71 -0.90 -6.94 8.89
C GLY A 71 -1.73 -7.31 7.64
N LYS A 72 -1.30 -6.89 6.44
CA LYS A 72 -1.97 -7.25 5.18
C LYS A 72 -1.40 -8.57 4.65
N SER A 73 -2.27 -9.45 4.17
CA SER A 73 -1.84 -10.69 3.52
C SER A 73 -1.09 -10.40 2.20
N GLN A 74 -0.27 -11.35 1.75
CA GLN A 74 0.49 -11.18 0.51
C GLN A 74 -0.40 -10.89 -0.72
N PRO A 75 -1.56 -11.56 -0.92
CA PRO A 75 -2.48 -11.21 -2.01
C PRO A 75 -3.02 -9.78 -1.90
N GLN A 76 -3.33 -9.31 -0.68
CA GLN A 76 -3.78 -7.92 -0.46
C GLN A 76 -2.69 -6.93 -0.83
N ARG A 77 -1.44 -7.16 -0.40
CA ARG A 77 -0.28 -6.32 -0.72
C ARG A 77 -0.05 -6.24 -2.23
N THR A 78 -0.05 -7.38 -2.92
CA THR A 78 0.10 -7.45 -4.39
C THR A 78 -0.99 -6.64 -5.09
N ARG A 79 -2.24 -6.79 -4.67
CA ARG A 79 -3.37 -6.03 -5.23
C ARG A 79 -3.22 -4.52 -4.99
N THR A 80 -2.89 -4.11 -3.78
CA THR A 80 -2.66 -2.70 -3.43
C THR A 80 -1.58 -2.08 -4.31
N LEU A 81 -0.46 -2.77 -4.47
CA LEU A 81 0.64 -2.29 -5.32
C LEU A 81 0.25 -2.21 -6.79
N ALA A 82 -0.51 -3.17 -7.31
CA ALA A 82 -1.02 -3.13 -8.68
C ALA A 82 -1.96 -1.93 -8.90
N GLN A 83 -2.87 -1.66 -7.96
CA GLN A 83 -3.77 -0.51 -8.00
C GLN A 83 -3.01 0.83 -7.93
N PHE A 84 -1.94 0.89 -7.13
CA PHE A 84 -1.10 2.07 -7.03
C PHE A 84 -0.28 2.29 -8.31
N LYS A 85 0.30 1.25 -8.88
CA LYS A 85 1.04 1.31 -10.16
C LYS A 85 0.17 1.74 -11.32
N SER A 86 -1.08 1.28 -11.37
CA SER A 86 -2.04 1.67 -12.42
C SER A 86 -2.67 3.06 -12.21
N GLY A 87 -2.36 3.76 -11.10
CA GLY A 87 -2.98 5.05 -10.78
C GLY A 87 -4.42 4.97 -10.28
N HIS A 88 -4.96 3.76 -10.06
CA HIS A 88 -6.28 3.57 -9.45
C HIS A 88 -6.30 4.03 -8.00
N VAL A 89 -5.18 3.84 -7.31
CA VAL A 89 -4.83 4.43 -6.01
C VAL A 89 -3.76 5.48 -6.26
N THR A 90 -3.95 6.68 -5.74
CA THR A 90 -2.99 7.78 -5.88
C THR A 90 -2.10 7.95 -4.64
N VAL A 91 -2.57 7.46 -3.48
CA VAL A 91 -1.84 7.54 -2.22
C VAL A 91 -1.61 6.16 -1.64
N LEU A 92 -0.34 5.79 -1.47
CA LEU A 92 0.05 4.58 -0.75
C LEU A 92 0.46 4.96 0.67
N VAL A 93 -0.31 4.54 1.67
CA VAL A 93 0.00 4.77 3.08
C VAL A 93 0.69 3.53 3.64
N ALA A 94 1.92 3.64 4.12
CA ALA A 94 2.75 2.48 4.42
C ALA A 94 3.53 2.60 5.73
N THR A 95 3.85 1.45 6.34
CA THR A 95 4.91 1.35 7.33
C THR A 95 6.26 1.08 6.65
N ASN A 96 7.36 1.48 7.27
CA ASN A 96 8.70 1.31 6.75
C ASN A 96 9.01 -0.14 6.34
N VAL A 97 8.70 -1.11 7.21
CA VAL A 97 8.97 -2.54 6.96
C VAL A 97 8.21 -3.07 5.75
N ALA A 98 6.97 -2.66 5.56
CA ALA A 98 6.14 -3.13 4.45
C ALA A 98 6.56 -2.52 3.11
N ALA A 99 7.16 -1.34 3.13
CA ALA A 99 7.65 -0.67 1.93
C ALA A 99 9.04 -1.15 1.47
N ARG A 100 9.74 -1.94 2.29
CA ARG A 100 11.00 -2.58 1.86
C ARG A 100 10.70 -3.64 0.79
N GLY A 101 11.50 -3.62 -0.27
CA GLY A 101 11.36 -4.59 -1.39
C GLY A 101 10.17 -4.37 -2.32
N ILE A 102 9.42 -3.26 -2.17
CA ILE A 102 8.43 -2.90 -3.19
C ILE A 102 9.11 -2.17 -4.33
N HIS A 103 8.87 -2.62 -5.55
CA HIS A 103 9.28 -1.93 -6.78
C HIS A 103 8.22 -0.89 -7.15
N VAL A 104 8.21 0.22 -6.41
CA VAL A 104 7.46 1.42 -6.75
C VAL A 104 8.48 2.53 -6.83
N ASP A 105 8.83 2.86 -8.05
CA ASP A 105 9.83 3.84 -8.39
C ASP A 105 9.16 4.98 -9.17
N ASN A 106 9.89 6.07 -9.40
CA ASN A 106 9.41 7.25 -10.13
C ASN A 106 8.18 7.90 -9.44
N LEU A 107 8.31 8.11 -8.15
CA LEU A 107 7.38 8.93 -7.40
C LEU A 107 7.88 10.36 -7.36
N ASP A 108 6.98 11.29 -7.66
CA ASP A 108 7.29 12.73 -7.58
C ASP A 108 7.56 13.16 -6.13
N LEU A 109 6.88 12.50 -5.19
CA LEU A 109 6.92 12.87 -3.79
C LEU A 109 6.89 11.65 -2.86
N VAL A 110 7.77 11.67 -1.88
CA VAL A 110 7.75 10.81 -0.69
C VAL A 110 7.47 11.66 0.54
N VAL A 111 6.53 11.26 1.37
CA VAL A 111 6.16 11.98 2.60
C VAL A 111 6.42 11.12 3.82
N ASN A 112 7.26 11.58 4.71
CA ASN A 112 7.35 11.06 6.07
C ASN A 112 6.34 11.82 6.93
N VAL A 113 5.15 11.25 7.13
CA VAL A 113 4.15 11.80 8.05
C VAL A 113 4.67 11.71 9.47
N ASP A 114 5.32 10.59 9.81
CA ASP A 114 6.12 10.45 11.01
C ASP A 114 7.61 10.39 10.61
N PRO A 115 8.47 11.22 11.27
CA PRO A 115 9.90 11.18 11.04
C PRO A 115 10.46 9.77 11.24
N PRO A 116 11.34 9.29 10.37
CA PRO A 116 11.98 7.98 10.56
C PRO A 116 12.83 7.94 11.81
N SER A 117 13.06 6.74 12.35
CA SER A 117 13.83 6.52 13.57
C SER A 117 15.33 6.76 13.40
N ASP A 118 15.85 6.54 12.20
CA ASP A 118 17.26 6.68 11.88
C ASP A 118 17.51 7.13 10.42
N HIS A 119 18.74 7.49 10.13
CA HIS A 119 19.15 8.01 8.82
C HIS A 119 19.08 6.96 7.70
N LYS A 120 19.30 5.67 8.01
CA LYS A 120 19.20 4.60 7.00
C LYS A 120 17.75 4.43 6.54
N ASP A 121 16.81 4.44 7.48
CA ASP A 121 15.39 4.42 7.17
C ASP A 121 14.97 5.65 6.36
N TYR A 122 15.49 6.83 6.69
CA TYR A 122 15.26 8.05 5.90
C TYR A 122 15.67 7.87 4.44
N LEU A 123 16.90 7.40 4.22
CA LEU A 123 17.43 7.17 2.87
C LEU A 123 16.67 6.07 2.12
N HIS A 124 16.28 4.99 2.80
CA HIS A 124 15.49 3.91 2.20
C HIS A 124 14.08 4.37 1.81
N ARG A 125 13.44 5.24 2.60
CA ARG A 125 12.15 5.85 2.26
C ARG A 125 12.31 6.79 1.07
N GLY A 126 13.31 7.68 1.11
CA GLY A 126 13.63 8.62 0.03
C GLY A 126 13.95 7.92 -1.29
N GLY A 127 14.66 6.81 -1.27
CA GLY A 127 15.00 6.03 -2.47
C GLY A 127 13.81 5.45 -3.25
N ARG A 128 12.57 5.82 -2.95
CA ARG A 128 11.37 5.55 -3.76
C ARG A 128 11.08 6.66 -4.75
N THR A 129 11.73 7.80 -4.62
CA THR A 129 11.73 8.90 -5.58
C THR A 129 13.13 9.04 -6.21
N ALA A 130 13.30 9.93 -7.18
CA ALA A 130 14.58 10.26 -7.81
C ALA A 130 15.37 9.03 -8.33
N ARG A 131 14.87 8.39 -9.39
CA ARG A 131 15.65 7.38 -10.13
C ARG A 131 15.90 7.83 -11.57
N ALA A 132 16.99 7.33 -12.14
CA ALA A 132 17.35 7.52 -13.55
C ALA A 132 17.53 8.97 -14.01
N GLY A 133 18.02 9.87 -13.12
CA GLY A 133 18.30 11.26 -13.47
C GLY A 133 17.10 12.22 -13.34
N GLU A 134 15.96 11.75 -12.87
CA GLU A 134 14.82 12.60 -12.53
C GLU A 134 14.97 13.14 -11.10
N SER A 135 14.58 14.40 -10.89
CA SER A 135 14.49 15.01 -9.57
C SER A 135 13.28 14.49 -8.82
N GLY A 136 13.43 14.15 -7.56
CA GLY A 136 12.32 13.75 -6.70
C GLY A 136 12.40 14.47 -5.36
N SER A 137 11.27 14.61 -4.68
CA SER A 137 11.19 15.33 -3.41
C SER A 137 10.85 14.41 -2.25
N VAL A 138 11.56 14.60 -1.14
CA VAL A 138 11.26 13.97 0.15
C VAL A 138 10.83 15.04 1.14
N VAL A 139 9.62 14.93 1.62
CA VAL A 139 9.04 15.84 2.62
C VAL A 139 8.90 15.12 3.95
N THR A 140 9.31 15.75 5.04
CA THR A 140 9.12 15.24 6.40
C THR A 140 8.32 16.25 7.21
N LEU A 141 7.18 15.83 7.74
CA LEU A 141 6.37 16.64 8.65
C LEU A 141 6.89 16.51 10.07
N VAL A 142 7.21 17.65 10.68
CA VAL A 142 7.88 17.70 11.98
C VAL A 142 7.11 18.62 12.93
N THR A 143 6.61 18.06 14.02
CA THR A 143 5.96 18.84 15.07
C THR A 143 7.01 19.45 16.03
N PRO A 144 6.65 20.45 16.86
CA PRO A 144 7.61 21.11 17.73
C PRO A 144 8.46 20.16 18.58
N GLY A 145 7.86 19.10 19.12
CA GLY A 145 8.56 18.10 19.92
C GLY A 145 9.56 17.24 19.14
N GLN A 146 9.40 17.14 17.82
CA GLN A 146 10.24 16.29 16.96
C GLN A 146 11.44 17.03 16.34
N ARG A 147 11.47 18.37 16.40
CA ARG A 147 12.48 19.21 15.70
C ARG A 147 13.92 18.83 16.03
N ARG A 148 14.24 18.64 17.32
CA ARG A 148 15.61 18.28 17.74
C ARG A 148 16.04 16.91 17.22
N GLY A 149 15.12 15.93 17.26
CA GLY A 149 15.38 14.58 16.73
C GLY A 149 15.63 14.62 15.23
N MET A 150 14.79 15.35 14.50
CA MET A 150 14.94 15.49 13.05
C MET A 150 16.23 16.19 12.64
N SER A 151 16.63 17.25 13.34
CA SER A 151 17.90 17.95 13.10
C SER A 151 19.11 17.01 13.26
N ARG A 152 19.15 16.21 14.33
CA ARG A 152 20.22 15.21 14.55
C ARG A 152 20.23 14.16 13.44
N LEU A 153 19.04 13.70 13.01
CA LEU A 153 18.90 12.71 11.95
C LEU A 153 19.47 13.25 10.63
N MET A 154 19.13 14.48 10.24
CA MET A 154 19.65 15.12 9.03
C MET A 154 21.15 15.29 9.08
N SER A 155 21.69 15.73 10.21
CA SER A 155 23.16 15.83 10.41
C SER A 155 23.84 14.46 10.29
N SER A 156 23.26 13.41 10.85
CA SER A 156 23.78 12.03 10.75
C SER A 156 23.70 11.46 9.33
N ALA A 157 22.75 11.92 8.53
CA ALA A 157 22.61 11.57 7.13
C ALA A 157 23.52 12.39 6.19
N GLY A 158 24.17 13.44 6.70
CA GLY A 158 24.94 14.38 5.89
C GLY A 158 24.06 15.22 4.93
N ILE A 159 22.80 15.44 5.29
CA ILE A 159 21.82 16.13 4.46
C ILE A 159 21.52 17.52 5.04
N THR A 160 21.53 18.53 4.18
CA THR A 160 21.06 19.88 4.50
C THR A 160 19.69 20.09 3.88
N PRO A 161 18.59 19.94 4.64
CA PRO A 161 17.24 20.07 4.10
C PRO A 161 16.83 21.55 3.96
N GLN A 162 15.90 21.82 3.07
CA GLN A 162 15.13 23.07 3.07
C GLN A 162 14.10 23.02 4.21
N ILE A 163 14.12 23.99 5.08
CA ILE A 163 13.22 24.05 6.25
C ILE A 163 12.19 25.14 6.03
N ALA A 164 10.92 24.80 6.15
CA ALA A 164 9.82 25.76 6.09
C ALA A 164 8.84 25.51 7.25
N GLN A 165 8.23 26.59 7.74
CA GLN A 165 7.07 26.48 8.63
C GLN A 165 5.82 26.62 7.76
N VAL A 166 4.89 25.67 7.90
CA VAL A 166 3.68 25.61 7.07
C VAL A 166 2.44 25.33 7.91
N ARG A 167 1.31 25.78 7.40
CA ARG A 167 -0.03 25.46 7.92
C ARG A 167 -0.92 24.96 6.79
N SER A 168 -2.01 24.32 7.17
CA SER A 168 -3.08 23.92 6.26
C SER A 168 -3.60 25.13 5.46
N GLY A 169 -3.74 24.97 4.16
CA GLY A 169 -4.24 26.01 3.24
C GLY A 169 -3.22 27.07 2.83
N GLU A 170 -1.98 27.04 3.31
CA GLU A 170 -0.96 28.02 2.92
C GLU A 170 -0.38 27.75 1.53
N ALA A 171 -0.13 28.81 0.77
CA ALA A 171 0.48 28.74 -0.56
C ALA A 171 1.85 28.07 -0.55
N GLU A 172 2.64 28.25 0.50
CA GLU A 172 3.96 27.63 0.66
C GLU A 172 3.87 26.10 0.73
N LEU A 173 2.85 25.55 1.43
CA LEU A 173 2.59 24.11 1.45
C LEU A 173 2.30 23.58 0.05
N SER A 174 1.42 24.27 -0.70
CA SER A 174 1.07 23.90 -2.08
C SER A 174 2.28 24.02 -3.01
N ARG A 175 3.10 25.04 -2.85
CA ARG A 175 4.31 25.26 -3.66
C ARG A 175 5.33 24.12 -3.49
N ILE A 176 5.55 23.65 -2.26
CA ILE A 176 6.54 22.60 -1.95
C ILE A 176 6.01 21.21 -2.31
N THR A 177 4.75 20.93 -2.04
CA THR A 177 4.20 19.57 -2.06
C THR A 177 3.17 19.31 -3.15
N GLY A 178 2.68 20.36 -3.81
CA GLY A 178 1.51 20.27 -4.67
C GLY A 178 0.20 20.08 -3.92
N ALA A 179 0.17 20.34 -2.61
CA ALA A 179 -1.01 20.15 -1.77
C ALA A 179 -2.24 20.89 -2.31
N GLN A 180 -3.38 20.21 -2.24
CA GLN A 180 -4.68 20.72 -2.70
C GLN A 180 -5.75 20.43 -1.64
N ALA A 181 -6.84 21.20 -1.70
CA ALA A 181 -8.00 20.90 -0.88
C ALA A 181 -8.61 19.54 -1.31
N PRO A 182 -8.88 18.60 -0.37
CA PRO A 182 -9.55 17.37 -0.71
C PRO A 182 -11.00 17.64 -1.17
N SER A 183 -11.54 16.77 -2.01
CA SER A 183 -12.90 16.94 -2.55
C SER A 183 -14.01 16.89 -1.47
N GLY A 184 -13.72 16.27 -0.34
CA GLY A 184 -14.70 16.01 0.73
C GLY A 184 -15.77 14.96 0.39
N VAL A 185 -15.75 14.41 -0.82
CA VAL A 185 -16.70 13.37 -1.25
C VAL A 185 -16.07 12.00 -1.03
N PRO A 186 -16.59 11.16 -0.13
CA PRO A 186 -16.02 9.86 0.15
C PRO A 186 -15.86 8.98 -1.10
N VAL A 187 -14.72 8.29 -1.19
CA VAL A 187 -14.42 7.36 -2.29
C VAL A 187 -14.21 5.94 -1.78
N VAL A 188 -14.58 4.97 -2.60
CA VAL A 188 -14.33 3.55 -2.36
C VAL A 188 -13.37 3.05 -3.43
N VAL A 189 -12.22 2.51 -2.99
CA VAL A 189 -11.27 1.87 -3.90
C VAL A 189 -11.70 0.41 -4.08
N THR A 190 -12.46 0.15 -5.15
CA THR A 190 -12.79 -1.21 -5.57
C THR A 190 -11.70 -1.75 -6.49
N ALA A 191 -11.40 -3.05 -6.37
CA ALA A 191 -10.49 -3.69 -7.32
C ALA A 191 -11.09 -3.57 -8.74
N PRO A 192 -10.28 -3.24 -9.76
CA PRO A 192 -10.72 -3.34 -11.14
C PRO A 192 -11.28 -4.75 -11.37
N ARG A 193 -12.48 -4.83 -11.93
CA ARG A 193 -13.06 -6.12 -12.33
C ARG A 193 -12.13 -6.68 -13.41
N PRO A 194 -11.60 -7.92 -13.27
CA PRO A 194 -10.82 -8.49 -14.35
C PRO A 194 -11.66 -8.47 -15.63
N GLU A 195 -11.17 -7.80 -16.66
CA GLU A 195 -11.81 -7.87 -17.98
C GLU A 195 -11.84 -9.34 -18.38
N ARG A 196 -13.03 -9.88 -18.52
CA ARG A 196 -13.20 -11.19 -19.15
C ARG A 196 -12.64 -11.07 -20.56
N PRO A 197 -11.69 -11.93 -20.98
CA PRO A 197 -11.21 -11.92 -22.34
C PRO A 197 -12.41 -11.99 -23.28
N ARG A 198 -12.58 -10.97 -24.13
CA ARG A 198 -13.56 -10.96 -25.20
C ARG A 198 -13.15 -12.08 -26.14
N GLY A 199 -13.77 -13.25 -26.04
CA GLY A 199 -13.49 -14.35 -26.94
C GLY A 199 -13.61 -15.77 -26.39
N ALA A 200 -13.94 -15.97 -25.12
CA ALA A 200 -14.33 -17.30 -24.68
C ALA A 200 -15.81 -17.55 -25.03
N SER A 201 -16.05 -17.95 -26.27
CA SER A 201 -17.31 -18.57 -26.69
C SER A 201 -17.58 -19.76 -25.74
N ALA A 202 -18.75 -19.74 -25.10
CA ALA A 202 -19.21 -20.84 -24.27
C ALA A 202 -19.16 -22.14 -25.07
N PRO A 203 -18.66 -23.26 -24.49
CA PRO A 203 -18.78 -24.53 -25.15
C PRO A 203 -20.28 -24.85 -25.37
N SER A 204 -20.67 -25.01 -26.63
CA SER A 204 -22.01 -25.41 -26.98
C SER A 204 -22.35 -26.72 -26.26
N ARG A 205 -23.37 -26.68 -25.45
CA ARG A 205 -23.94 -27.90 -24.83
C ARG A 205 -24.38 -28.82 -25.95
N GLY A 206 -23.56 -29.82 -26.24
CA GLY A 206 -23.87 -30.92 -27.16
C GLY A 206 -25.20 -31.55 -26.81
N ARG A 207 -26.09 -31.53 -27.80
CA ARG A 207 -27.41 -32.13 -27.83
C ARG A 207 -27.24 -33.63 -27.53
N ARG A 208 -27.62 -34.05 -26.31
CA ARG A 208 -27.69 -35.47 -25.95
C ARG A 208 -28.71 -36.15 -26.85
N GLY A 209 -28.22 -36.98 -27.77
CA GLY A 209 -29.00 -37.87 -28.59
C GLY A 209 -29.88 -38.83 -27.78
N ARG A 210 -31.14 -38.91 -28.20
CA ARG A 210 -32.13 -39.90 -27.73
C ARG A 210 -31.57 -41.32 -27.94
N ARG A 211 -31.57 -42.10 -26.88
CA ARG A 211 -31.34 -43.55 -26.94
C ARG A 211 -32.67 -44.28 -27.14
N PRO A 212 -32.79 -45.27 -28.04
CA PRO A 212 -34.01 -46.01 -28.22
C PRO A 212 -34.20 -47.07 -27.14
N THR A 213 -35.43 -47.29 -26.77
CA THR A 213 -35.94 -48.34 -25.87
C THR A 213 -35.83 -49.71 -26.57
N GLY A 214 -35.29 -50.73 -25.87
CA GLY A 214 -35.32 -52.11 -26.26
C GLY A 214 -35.41 -53.03 -25.03
N GLN A 215 -36.43 -53.85 -24.99
CA GLN A 215 -36.91 -54.79 -23.99
C GLN A 215 -35.93 -55.88 -23.59
N GLY A 216 -36.11 -56.42 -22.34
CA GLY A 216 -35.58 -57.71 -21.94
C GLY A 216 -35.35 -57.90 -20.43
N ARG A 217 -36.38 -58.40 -19.73
CA ARG A 217 -36.24 -59.11 -18.43
C ARG A 217 -35.92 -60.58 -18.76
N PRO A 218 -35.37 -61.46 -17.85
CA PRO A 218 -35.92 -61.75 -16.51
C PRO A 218 -34.91 -62.10 -15.40
N ALA A 219 -35.37 -62.01 -14.18
CA ALA A 219 -35.38 -62.79 -12.95
C ALA A 219 -34.14 -63.66 -12.52
N GLY A 220 -33.87 -63.60 -11.21
CA GLY A 220 -33.06 -64.51 -10.37
C GLY A 220 -32.45 -63.71 -9.22
N GLU A 221 -33.05 -63.66 -8.14
CA GLU A 221 -33.23 -64.40 -6.88
C GLU A 221 -31.94 -64.51 -6.01
N ALA A 222 -32.12 -64.07 -4.75
CA ALA A 222 -31.60 -64.55 -3.46
C ALA A 222 -30.18 -64.10 -3.01
N ALA A 223 -30.02 -63.43 -1.95
CA ALA A 223 -29.85 -63.86 -0.57
C ALA A 223 -29.07 -62.82 0.26
N ARG A 224 -29.66 -62.41 1.34
CA ARG A 224 -29.00 -61.86 2.54
C ARG A 224 -28.45 -63.04 3.37
N PRO A 225 -27.43 -62.85 4.25
CA PRO A 225 -27.72 -62.38 5.61
C PRO A 225 -26.65 -61.53 6.32
N ARG A 226 -27.11 -60.61 7.17
CA ARG A 226 -27.08 -60.49 8.64
C ARG A 226 -25.71 -60.45 9.35
N ALA A 227 -25.48 -59.26 9.93
CA ALA A 227 -25.11 -58.92 11.32
C ALA A 227 -23.87 -59.55 11.97
N GLN A 228 -23.04 -58.66 12.57
CA GLN A 228 -22.82 -58.72 14.03
C GLN A 228 -22.17 -57.46 14.59
N ARG A 229 -22.80 -56.97 15.64
CA ARG A 229 -22.35 -55.99 16.65
C ARG A 229 -21.16 -56.56 17.43
N ARG A 230 -20.21 -55.74 17.81
CA ARG A 230 -19.61 -55.84 19.16
C ARG A 230 -19.10 -54.49 19.66
N THR A 231 -19.57 -54.15 20.77
CA THR A 231 -19.31 -53.23 21.86
C THR A 231 -17.99 -53.52 22.58
N GLY A 232 -17.44 -52.48 23.24
CA GLY A 232 -16.38 -52.55 24.27
C GLY A 232 -15.62 -51.24 24.32
N SER A 233 -15.88 -50.21 25.09
CA SER A 233 -15.78 -49.91 26.53
C SER A 233 -14.36 -50.10 27.11
N GLY A 234 -13.91 -49.02 27.80
CA GLY A 234 -12.85 -49.02 28.80
C GLY A 234 -11.85 -47.88 28.53
N SER A 235 -11.87 -46.79 29.17
CA SER A 235 -11.63 -46.32 30.53
C SER A 235 -10.15 -46.24 30.90
N ALA A 236 -9.74 -45.02 31.27
CA ALA A 236 -8.81 -44.59 32.33
C ALA A 236 -7.31 -44.96 32.25
N ALA A 237 -6.46 -43.98 32.16
CA ALA A 237 -5.60 -43.43 33.20
C ALA A 237 -5.03 -42.09 32.69
#